data_f635a72809555c15d236fb0bf69fcab4
#
_entry.id   f635a72809555c15d236fb0bf69fcab4
#
_cell.length_a   1.000
_cell.length_b   1.000
_cell.length_c   1.000
_cell.angle_alpha   90.00
_cell.angle_beta   90.00
_cell.angle_gamma   90.00
#
_symmetry.space_group_name_H-M   'P 1'
#
loop_
_entity.id
_entity.type
_entity.pdbx_description
1 polymer ?
#
loop_
_entity_poly.entity_id
_entity_poly.type
_entity_poly.pdbx_seq_one_letter_code
_entity_poly.pdbx_strand_id
1 'polypeptide(L)'
;TMTLSAETTKKIGNVGLEAGVNQIGSVVIDPSPISMETDLYVGQNGAVDVNSRNIKNAPTTLRSFVFTNLAATPRYLKLYDTAGTPVAGVGSPVLIISLPAVGTLAFPLPSEGFVFANGIGMTMVLGPEDGNTTGTATVDFSTVGVFYA
;
A
#
# COMPACT_ATOMS: atom_id res chain seq x y z
N THR A 1 -19.00 -16.10 56.47
CA THR A 1 -19.46 -16.34 55.07
C THR A 1 -19.49 -15.00 54.39
N MET A 2 -18.51 -14.77 53.55
CA MET A 2 -18.41 -13.52 52.78
C MET A 2 -19.32 -13.70 51.57
N THR A 3 -20.47 -13.07 51.60
CA THR A 3 -21.39 -13.01 50.47
C THR A 3 -20.83 -12.01 49.47
N LEU A 4 -20.30 -12.49 48.40
CA LEU A 4 -19.99 -11.66 47.21
C LEU A 4 -21.34 -11.21 46.65
N SER A 5 -21.77 -10.05 47.09
CA SER A 5 -22.93 -9.34 46.52
C SER A 5 -22.62 -8.89 45.12
N ALA A 6 -23.65 -8.59 44.36
CA ALA A 6 -23.73 -8.23 42.94
C ALA A 6 -22.67 -7.24 42.37
N GLU A 7 -21.57 -7.01 43.04
CA GLU A 7 -20.43 -6.24 42.53
C GLU A 7 -19.50 -7.05 41.60
N THR A 8 -19.81 -8.32 41.39
CA THR A 8 -19.05 -9.20 40.49
C THR A 8 -19.09 -8.79 39.02
N THR A 9 -19.89 -7.78 38.69
CA THR A 9 -19.91 -7.20 37.33
C THR A 9 -19.11 -5.91 37.20
N LYS A 10 -18.28 -5.59 38.24
CA LYS A 10 -17.40 -4.44 38.11
C LYS A 10 -16.35 -4.72 37.05
N LYS A 11 -16.54 -4.14 35.89
CA LYS A 11 -15.59 -4.21 34.79
C LYS A 11 -14.30 -3.53 35.20
N ILE A 12 -13.28 -4.31 35.52
CA ILE A 12 -11.94 -3.79 35.68
C ILE A 12 -11.33 -3.73 34.28
N GLY A 13 -11.28 -2.56 33.69
CA GLY A 13 -10.65 -2.35 32.40
C GLY A 13 -11.31 -3.11 31.25
N ASN A 14 -12.64 -3.09 31.13
CA ASN A 14 -13.41 -3.80 30.08
C ASN A 14 -13.25 -5.32 30.02
N VAL A 15 -12.65 -5.94 31.04
CA VAL A 15 -12.64 -7.40 31.15
C VAL A 15 -13.91 -7.83 31.88
N GLY A 16 -14.91 -8.30 31.13
CA GLY A 16 -16.08 -8.95 31.70
C GLY A 16 -15.70 -10.33 32.23
N LEU A 17 -15.65 -10.51 33.55
CA LEU A 17 -15.55 -11.85 34.15
C LEU A 17 -16.98 -12.41 34.23
N GLU A 18 -17.33 -13.30 33.32
CA GLU A 18 -18.59 -14.04 33.43
C GLU A 18 -18.44 -15.18 34.42
N ALA A 19 -19.52 -15.45 35.20
CA ALA A 19 -19.52 -16.51 36.21
C ALA A 19 -19.31 -17.87 35.52
N GLY A 20 -18.19 -18.49 35.85
CA GLY A 20 -17.85 -19.86 35.40
C GLY A 20 -16.81 -19.99 34.32
N VAL A 21 -16.27 -18.88 33.78
CA VAL A 21 -15.17 -18.94 32.81
C VAL A 21 -14.08 -17.99 33.23
N ASN A 22 -13.10 -18.47 33.98
CA ASN A 22 -11.90 -17.72 34.29
C ASN A 22 -10.98 -17.68 33.07
N GLN A 23 -11.31 -16.89 32.09
CA GLN A 23 -10.37 -16.54 31.01
C GLN A 23 -9.60 -15.25 31.39
N ILE A 24 -8.61 -15.41 32.24
CA ILE A 24 -7.61 -14.35 32.44
C ILE A 24 -6.66 -14.46 31.26
N GLY A 25 -6.75 -13.53 30.32
CA GLY A 25 -5.81 -13.42 29.22
C GLY A 25 -6.36 -13.77 27.84
N SER A 26 -7.66 -13.84 27.64
CA SER A 26 -8.20 -13.78 26.27
C SER A 26 -8.05 -12.34 25.75
N VAL A 27 -6.94 -12.07 25.10
CA VAL A 27 -6.88 -10.94 24.18
C VAL A 27 -7.78 -11.33 23.01
N VAL A 28 -8.98 -10.79 22.98
CA VAL A 28 -9.76 -10.80 21.74
C VAL A 28 -9.01 -9.89 20.79
N ILE A 29 -8.14 -10.50 20.00
CA ILE A 29 -7.65 -9.86 18.80
C ILE A 29 -8.89 -9.80 17.92
N ASP A 30 -9.48 -8.62 17.81
CA ASP A 30 -10.54 -8.39 16.83
C ASP A 30 -9.95 -8.79 15.45
N PRO A 31 -10.47 -9.86 14.82
CA PRO A 31 -10.06 -10.23 13.48
C PRO A 31 -10.77 -9.30 12.48
N SER A 32 -10.83 -8.00 12.78
CA SER A 32 -11.25 -7.05 11.75
C SER A 32 -10.42 -7.37 10.52
N PRO A 33 -11.05 -7.82 9.44
CA PRO A 33 -10.32 -8.16 8.24
C PRO A 33 -9.48 -6.94 7.88
N ILE A 34 -8.16 -7.13 7.78
CA ILE A 34 -7.30 -6.08 7.24
C ILE A 34 -7.89 -5.80 5.86
N SER A 35 -8.63 -4.72 5.76
CA SER A 35 -9.22 -4.30 4.49
C SER A 35 -8.04 -3.91 3.60
N MET A 36 -7.66 -4.81 2.70
CA MET A 36 -6.71 -4.47 1.64
C MET A 36 -7.48 -3.80 0.52
N GLU A 37 -7.21 -2.53 0.33
CA GLU A 37 -7.66 -1.83 -0.85
C GLU A 37 -6.69 -2.11 -2.01
N THR A 38 -7.20 -2.09 -3.22
CA THR A 38 -6.42 -2.33 -4.42
C THR A 38 -6.72 -1.24 -5.43
N ASP A 39 -5.70 -0.54 -5.89
CA ASP A 39 -5.83 0.26 -7.11
C ASP A 39 -5.25 -0.53 -8.28
N LEU A 40 -6.06 -0.73 -9.31
CA LEU A 40 -5.66 -1.39 -10.53
C LEU A 40 -5.53 -0.34 -11.63
N TYR A 41 -4.32 -0.14 -12.09
CA TYR A 41 -4.04 0.68 -13.26
C TYR A 41 -3.90 -0.22 -14.49
N VAL A 42 -4.75 -0.02 -15.48
CA VAL A 42 -4.69 -0.74 -16.75
C VAL A 42 -4.53 0.27 -17.88
N GLY A 43 -3.32 0.34 -18.40
CA GLY A 43 -3.02 1.03 -19.65
C GLY A 43 -3.10 2.56 -19.60
N GLN A 44 -2.54 3.16 -20.60
CA GLN A 44 -2.60 4.59 -20.89
C GLN A 44 -3.46 4.88 -22.10
N ASN A 45 -3.96 6.09 -22.19
CA ASN A 45 -4.74 6.58 -23.34
C ASN A 45 -3.84 7.12 -24.47
N GLY A 46 -3.04 6.29 -25.11
CA GLY A 46 -2.46 6.58 -26.42
C GLY A 46 -1.34 7.60 -26.50
N ALA A 47 -0.97 8.30 -25.43
CA ALA A 47 0.13 9.28 -25.43
C ALA A 47 1.34 8.78 -24.63
N VAL A 48 2.53 9.23 -25.00
CA VAL A 48 3.72 9.09 -24.15
C VAL A 48 3.53 9.97 -22.92
N ASP A 49 3.45 9.40 -21.74
CA ASP A 49 3.18 10.09 -20.50
C ASP A 49 4.00 9.47 -19.35
N VAL A 50 4.23 10.25 -18.31
CA VAL A 50 4.91 9.80 -17.08
C VAL A 50 4.00 9.03 -16.13
N ASN A 51 2.76 8.79 -16.52
CA ASN A 51 1.77 8.07 -15.72
C ASN A 51 1.63 8.57 -14.29
N SER A 52 1.63 9.87 -14.10
CA SER A 52 1.41 10.47 -12.80
C SER A 52 0.04 10.13 -12.26
N ARG A 53 -0.01 9.50 -11.10
CA ARG A 53 -1.26 9.09 -10.47
C ARG A 53 -1.18 9.22 -8.96
N ASN A 54 -2.25 9.66 -8.35
CA ASN A 54 -2.49 9.48 -6.93
C ASN A 54 -3.25 8.16 -6.73
N ILE A 55 -2.64 7.22 -5.99
CA ILE A 55 -3.23 5.91 -5.67
C ILE A 55 -4.06 6.02 -4.40
N LYS A 56 -3.51 6.69 -3.38
CA LYS A 56 -4.18 6.91 -2.11
C LYS A 56 -3.83 8.31 -1.59
N ASN A 57 -4.82 9.09 -1.24
CA ASN A 57 -4.66 10.48 -0.78
C ASN A 57 -4.70 10.62 0.76
N ALA A 58 -4.42 9.55 1.47
CA ALA A 58 -4.42 9.51 2.93
C ALA A 58 -3.29 8.60 3.42
N PRO A 59 -2.87 8.71 4.70
CA PRO A 59 -1.91 7.80 5.30
C PRO A 59 -2.29 6.33 5.05
N THR A 60 -1.31 5.53 4.66
CA THR A 60 -1.56 4.13 4.29
C THR A 60 -0.27 3.31 4.31
N THR A 61 -0.40 2.00 4.23
CA THR A 61 0.73 1.09 4.18
C THR A 61 0.69 0.27 2.90
N LEU A 62 1.70 0.40 2.06
CA LEU A 62 1.89 -0.44 0.88
C LEU A 62 2.23 -1.87 1.32
N ARG A 63 1.48 -2.86 0.82
CA ARG A 63 1.64 -4.28 1.18
C ARG A 63 2.30 -5.09 0.08
N SER A 64 1.93 -4.84 -1.16
CA SER A 64 2.54 -5.48 -2.32
C SER A 64 2.22 -4.71 -3.59
N PHE A 65 2.89 -5.07 -4.66
CA PHE A 65 2.55 -4.59 -5.99
C PHE A 65 2.85 -5.65 -7.05
N VAL A 66 2.16 -5.54 -8.16
CA VAL A 66 2.35 -6.36 -9.36
C VAL A 66 2.39 -5.44 -10.57
N PHE A 67 3.45 -5.57 -11.37
CA PHE A 67 3.62 -4.80 -12.61
C PHE A 67 4.05 -5.72 -13.75
N THR A 68 3.48 -5.49 -14.92
CA THR A 68 3.91 -6.15 -16.16
C THR A 68 4.41 -5.09 -17.13
N ASN A 69 5.71 -5.12 -17.39
CA ASN A 69 6.37 -4.31 -18.41
C ASN A 69 6.43 -5.09 -19.73
N LEU A 70 5.84 -4.56 -20.78
CA LEU A 70 5.85 -5.14 -22.12
C LEU A 70 6.93 -4.55 -23.03
N ALA A 71 7.56 -3.44 -22.60
CA ALA A 71 8.60 -2.80 -23.37
C ALA A 71 9.87 -3.65 -23.43
N ALA A 72 10.59 -3.55 -24.53
CA ALA A 72 11.87 -4.23 -24.74
C ALA A 72 13.02 -3.67 -23.88
N THR A 73 12.78 -2.62 -23.11
CA THR A 73 13.75 -2.00 -22.22
C THR A 73 13.15 -1.83 -20.83
N PRO A 74 13.98 -1.75 -19.77
CA PRO A 74 13.50 -1.51 -18.42
C PRO A 74 12.67 -0.23 -18.31
N ARG A 75 11.74 -0.22 -17.35
CA ARG A 75 10.95 0.94 -16.95
C ARG A 75 11.13 1.14 -15.45
N TYR A 76 10.83 2.34 -14.98
CA TYR A 76 11.02 2.69 -13.57
C TYR A 76 9.73 3.23 -12.99
N LEU A 77 9.26 2.53 -11.98
CA LEU A 77 8.17 3.00 -11.13
C LEU A 77 8.77 3.81 -10.00
N LYS A 78 8.28 5.01 -9.79
CA LYS A 78 8.64 5.87 -8.67
C LYS A 78 7.44 6.08 -7.79
N LEU A 79 7.59 5.81 -6.49
CA LEU A 79 6.55 6.04 -5.49
C LEU A 79 6.93 7.25 -4.64
N TYR A 80 5.94 8.08 -4.35
CA TYR A 80 6.07 9.32 -3.58
C TYR A 80 5.14 9.29 -2.38
N ASP A 81 5.63 9.76 -1.23
CA ASP A 81 4.78 9.97 -0.05
C ASP A 81 4.06 11.32 -0.19
N THR A 82 2.92 11.30 -0.86
CA THR A 82 2.13 12.50 -1.15
C THR A 82 0.63 12.19 -1.22
N ALA A 83 -0.18 13.11 -0.70
CA ALA A 83 -1.63 13.06 -0.84
C ALA A 83 -2.12 13.55 -2.23
N GLY A 84 -1.23 14.18 -3.01
CA GLY A 84 -1.54 14.68 -4.35
C GLY A 84 -0.98 13.79 -5.46
N THR A 85 -1.34 14.13 -6.71
CA THR A 85 -0.71 13.51 -7.89
C THR A 85 0.71 14.03 -8.03
N PRO A 86 1.74 13.18 -7.98
CA PRO A 86 3.12 13.62 -8.12
C PRO A 86 3.41 14.11 -9.53
N VAL A 87 4.41 14.97 -9.65
CA VAL A 87 4.95 15.42 -10.93
C VAL A 87 6.31 14.78 -11.11
N ALA A 88 6.53 14.06 -12.21
CA ALA A 88 7.82 13.43 -12.48
C ALA A 88 8.93 14.48 -12.51
N GLY A 89 10.06 14.16 -11.90
CA GLY A 89 11.21 15.07 -11.78
C GLY A 89 11.05 16.16 -10.72
N VAL A 90 9.94 16.21 -9.99
CA VAL A 90 9.71 17.15 -8.89
C VAL A 90 9.67 16.39 -7.57
N GLY A 91 10.51 16.79 -6.64
CA GLY A 91 10.69 16.11 -5.36
C GLY A 91 11.45 14.79 -5.50
N SER A 92 11.70 14.13 -4.38
CA SER A 92 12.39 12.85 -4.34
C SER A 92 11.40 11.71 -4.11
N PRO A 93 11.40 10.66 -4.95
CA PRO A 93 10.62 9.47 -4.67
C PRO A 93 11.15 8.77 -3.42
N VAL A 94 10.25 8.18 -2.64
CA VAL A 94 10.62 7.38 -1.46
C VAL A 94 11.01 5.96 -1.84
N LEU A 95 10.60 5.51 -3.03
CA LEU A 95 10.94 4.20 -3.56
C LEU A 95 11.02 4.25 -5.08
N ILE A 96 12.10 3.69 -5.64
CA ILE A 96 12.30 3.52 -7.08
C ILE A 96 12.44 2.03 -7.36
N ILE A 97 11.60 1.52 -8.25
CA ILE A 97 11.52 0.11 -8.60
C ILE A 97 11.84 -0.04 -10.09
N SER A 98 12.85 -0.83 -10.39
CA SER A 98 13.19 -1.20 -11.77
C SER A 98 12.28 -2.34 -12.22
N LEU A 99 11.53 -2.11 -13.29
CA LEU A 99 10.71 -3.11 -13.95
C LEU A 99 11.51 -3.71 -15.10
N PRO A 100 11.81 -5.03 -15.07
CA PRO A 100 12.61 -5.65 -16.10
C PRO A 100 11.95 -5.53 -17.49
N ALA A 101 12.74 -5.56 -18.54
CA ALA A 101 12.22 -5.61 -19.90
C ALA A 101 11.41 -6.88 -20.13
N VAL A 102 10.27 -6.75 -20.80
CA VAL A 102 9.38 -7.87 -21.16
C VAL A 102 9.17 -8.84 -19.97
N GLY A 103 8.67 -8.32 -18.85
CA GLY A 103 8.54 -9.13 -17.65
C GLY A 103 7.48 -8.63 -16.66
N THR A 104 7.08 -9.54 -15.79
CA THR A 104 6.21 -9.24 -14.66
C THR A 104 7.05 -9.23 -13.39
N LEU A 105 6.90 -8.18 -12.59
CA LEU A 105 7.43 -8.08 -11.25
C LEU A 105 6.28 -8.11 -10.26
N ALA A 106 6.25 -9.13 -9.43
CA ALA A 106 5.40 -9.18 -8.24
C ALA A 106 6.32 -9.07 -7.02
N PHE A 107 6.08 -8.11 -6.17
CA PHE A 107 6.94 -7.84 -5.02
C PHE A 107 6.11 -7.80 -3.74
N PRO A 108 6.11 -8.88 -2.97
CA PRO A 108 5.56 -8.85 -1.62
C PRO A 108 6.49 -8.06 -0.69
N LEU A 109 5.92 -7.18 0.09
CA LEU A 109 6.63 -6.47 1.15
C LEU A 109 6.58 -7.27 2.45
N PRO A 110 7.45 -6.97 3.43
CA PRO A 110 7.33 -7.51 4.78
C PRO A 110 5.93 -7.30 5.37
N SER A 111 5.59 -8.06 6.41
CA SER A 111 4.27 -7.99 7.05
C SER A 111 3.91 -6.58 7.55
N GLU A 112 4.90 -5.79 7.94
CA GLU A 112 4.74 -4.40 8.34
C GLU A 112 4.43 -3.47 7.15
N GLY A 113 4.80 -3.88 5.94
CA GLY A 113 4.66 -3.09 4.73
C GLY A 113 5.60 -1.89 4.67
N PHE A 114 5.32 -0.98 3.76
CA PHE A 114 6.02 0.30 3.63
C PHE A 114 5.04 1.44 3.91
N VAL A 115 5.30 2.21 4.98
CA VAL A 115 4.38 3.26 5.47
C VAL A 115 4.55 4.53 4.65
N PHE A 116 3.41 5.07 4.18
CA PHE A 116 3.29 6.38 3.56
C PHE A 116 2.48 7.28 4.49
N ALA A 117 3.09 8.34 5.00
CA ALA A 117 2.48 9.21 6.00
C ALA A 117 1.43 10.17 5.40
N ASN A 118 1.52 10.47 4.12
CA ASN A 118 0.65 11.42 3.43
C ASN A 118 -0.26 10.74 2.41
N GLY A 119 0.21 9.64 1.83
CA GLY A 119 -0.49 8.90 0.77
C GLY A 119 0.46 8.37 -0.29
N ILE A 120 -0.05 7.56 -1.21
CA ILE A 120 0.74 6.95 -2.27
C ILE A 120 0.48 7.67 -3.59
N GLY A 121 1.49 8.36 -4.08
CA GLY A 121 1.55 8.84 -5.47
C GLY A 121 2.55 8.02 -6.29
N MET A 122 2.33 7.90 -7.59
CA MET A 122 3.25 7.19 -8.47
C MET A 122 3.52 7.95 -9.77
N THR A 123 4.70 7.71 -10.33
CA THR A 123 5.03 8.02 -11.74
C THR A 123 5.76 6.86 -12.37
N MET A 124 5.68 6.75 -13.69
CA MET A 124 6.44 5.77 -14.48
C MET A 124 7.26 6.47 -15.53
N VAL A 125 8.56 6.21 -15.56
CA VAL A 125 9.52 6.91 -16.41
C VAL A 125 10.54 5.94 -17.03
N LEU A 126 11.34 6.45 -17.99
CA LEU A 126 12.34 5.64 -18.68
C LEU A 126 13.67 5.51 -17.93
N GLY A 127 13.94 6.36 -16.94
CA GLY A 127 15.21 6.37 -16.21
C GLY A 127 15.06 6.37 -14.69
N PRO A 128 16.06 5.86 -13.96
CA PRO A 128 16.03 5.76 -12.50
C PRO A 128 16.26 7.10 -11.80
N GLU A 129 16.89 8.07 -12.46
CA GLU A 129 17.28 9.35 -11.84
C GLU A 129 16.04 10.08 -11.31
N ASP A 130 16.12 10.67 -10.13
CA ASP A 130 15.01 11.39 -9.50
C ASP A 130 14.38 12.42 -10.42
N GLY A 131 15.23 13.17 -11.13
CA GLY A 131 14.82 14.19 -12.09
C GLY A 131 14.34 13.68 -13.45
N ASN A 132 14.27 12.35 -13.68
CA ASN A 132 13.84 11.84 -14.96
C ASN A 132 12.35 12.11 -15.19
N THR A 133 12.05 12.80 -16.30
CA THR A 133 10.69 13.18 -16.75
C THR A 133 10.28 12.52 -18.06
N THR A 134 11.11 11.61 -18.60
CA THR A 134 10.81 10.96 -19.87
C THR A 134 9.71 9.94 -19.69
N GLY A 135 8.58 10.17 -20.33
CA GLY A 135 7.38 9.34 -20.24
C GLY A 135 7.53 7.97 -20.92
N THR A 136 6.65 7.06 -20.55
CA THR A 136 6.53 5.72 -21.08
C THR A 136 5.46 5.67 -22.17
N ALA A 137 5.54 4.71 -23.09
CA ALA A 137 4.51 4.53 -24.11
C ALA A 137 3.28 3.79 -23.53
N THR A 138 2.13 3.99 -24.13
CA THR A 138 0.85 3.35 -23.75
C THR A 138 0.93 1.84 -23.67
N VAL A 139 1.68 1.25 -24.60
CA VAL A 139 1.81 -0.21 -24.74
C VAL A 139 2.88 -0.80 -23.80
N ASP A 140 3.55 0.03 -23.01
CA ASP A 140 4.64 -0.44 -22.14
C ASP A 140 4.15 -1.28 -20.97
N PHE A 141 2.88 -1.16 -20.57
CA PHE A 141 2.34 -1.88 -19.42
C PHE A 141 1.02 -2.57 -19.75
N SER A 142 0.84 -3.78 -19.23
CA SER A 142 -0.44 -4.49 -19.32
C SER A 142 -1.18 -4.58 -17.98
N THR A 143 -0.45 -4.60 -16.88
CA THR A 143 -1.05 -4.70 -15.55
C THR A 143 -0.22 -3.91 -14.56
N VAL A 144 -0.91 -3.14 -13.74
CA VAL A 144 -0.35 -2.47 -12.57
C VAL A 144 -1.33 -2.65 -11.43
N GLY A 145 -0.95 -3.43 -10.44
CA GLY A 145 -1.73 -3.61 -9.21
C GLY A 145 -0.93 -3.12 -8.02
N VAL A 146 -1.53 -2.25 -7.21
CA VAL A 146 -0.95 -1.74 -5.96
C VAL A 146 -1.90 -2.12 -4.84
N PHE A 147 -1.40 -2.86 -3.85
CA PHE A 147 -2.16 -3.35 -2.70
C PHE A 147 -1.72 -2.60 -1.45
N TYR A 148 -2.68 -2.00 -0.75
CA TYR A 148 -2.41 -1.18 0.44
C TYR A 148 -3.49 -1.36 1.50
N ALA A 149 -3.24 -0.91 2.74
CA ALA A 149 -4.16 -1.00 3.87
C ALA A 149 -4.02 0.22 4.80
#